data_7af68019b8c2dc4c63e0f9a6fc60ac17
#
_entry.id   7af68019b8c2dc4c63e0f9a6fc60ac17
#
_cell.length_a   1.000
_cell.length_b   1.000
_cell.length_c   1.000
_cell.angle_alpha   90.00
_cell.angle_beta   90.00
_cell.angle_gamma   90.00
#
_symmetry.space_group_name_H-M   'P 1'
#
loop_
_entity.id
_entity.type
_entity.pdbx_description
1 polymer ?
#
loop_
_entity_poly.entity_id
_entity_poly.type
_entity_poly.pdbx_seq_one_letter_code
_entity_poly.pdbx_strand_id
1 'polypeptide(L)'
;KSYRGVRSISNNIDFLIVRENTERLYSQIEYEQDNKVIAQRVITRRASEKIAKVAFEQCIAKQKQKVTCVHKSNVLKKTDGVFKESFYKIAENYPNIESNDFYVDATAMYLITQPQNFDVIVTSNLFGDILSDEGAGLVGGLGLAPSGNIGDDNGLFEPVHGSAPDIAGKGIANPCSMILTIAMMLDYLKEYEISNKINKAVENVVSAGKTLTPDLGGNSTTSELTKSIIDEI
;
A
#
# COMPACT_ATOMS: atom_id res chain seq x y z
N LYS A 1 -4.32 -5.95 -4.53
CA LYS A 1 -5.53 -6.80 -4.63
C LYS A 1 -5.15 -8.28 -4.62
N SER A 2 -6.10 -9.17 -4.25
CA SER A 2 -5.92 -10.63 -4.40
C SER A 2 -6.08 -11.06 -5.86
N TYR A 3 -5.38 -12.12 -6.25
CA TYR A 3 -5.45 -12.74 -7.57
C TYR A 3 -6.02 -14.14 -7.46
N ARG A 4 -6.87 -14.52 -8.40
CA ARG A 4 -7.43 -15.88 -8.44
C ARG A 4 -6.30 -16.91 -8.64
N GLY A 5 -6.32 -18.00 -7.88
CA GLY A 5 -5.29 -19.04 -7.97
C GLY A 5 -4.03 -18.79 -7.14
N VAL A 6 -3.85 -17.60 -6.59
CA VAL A 6 -2.78 -17.30 -5.63
C VAL A 6 -3.30 -17.56 -4.21
N ARG A 7 -2.43 -18.09 -3.36
CA ARG A 7 -2.73 -18.30 -1.94
C ARG A 7 -2.92 -16.94 -1.26
N SER A 8 -4.15 -16.57 -0.99
CA SER A 8 -4.54 -15.39 -0.23
C SER A 8 -5.49 -15.78 0.90
N ILE A 9 -5.61 -14.94 1.92
CA ILE A 9 -6.54 -15.19 3.04
C ILE A 9 -8.00 -15.09 2.56
N SER A 10 -8.27 -14.23 1.58
CA SER A 10 -9.59 -14.05 0.98
C SER A 10 -9.46 -13.73 -0.51
N ASN A 11 -10.44 -14.15 -1.31
CA ASN A 11 -10.47 -13.91 -2.76
C ASN A 11 -10.92 -12.49 -3.16
N ASN A 12 -11.38 -11.68 -2.20
CA ASN A 12 -11.98 -10.36 -2.48
C ASN A 12 -11.22 -9.22 -1.78
N ILE A 13 -9.90 -9.30 -1.77
CA ILE A 13 -9.06 -8.24 -1.21
C ILE A 13 -8.70 -7.26 -2.32
N ASP A 14 -9.13 -6.00 -2.18
CA ASP A 14 -8.76 -4.93 -3.11
C ASP A 14 -8.83 -3.57 -2.39
N PHE A 15 -7.83 -3.26 -1.61
CA PHE A 15 -7.70 -1.97 -0.93
C PHE A 15 -6.38 -1.27 -1.29
N LEU A 16 -6.35 0.04 -1.09
CA LEU A 16 -5.19 0.89 -1.23
C LEU A 16 -4.78 1.44 0.14
N ILE A 17 -3.49 1.45 0.44
CA ILE A 17 -2.95 2.13 1.62
C ILE A 17 -2.26 3.43 1.15
N VAL A 18 -2.71 4.55 1.70
CA VAL A 18 -2.12 5.87 1.52
C VAL A 18 -1.38 6.23 2.79
N ARG A 19 -0.05 6.14 2.73
CA ARG A 19 0.88 6.31 3.85
C ARG A 19 1.48 7.70 3.82
N GLU A 20 1.44 8.41 4.94
CA GLU A 20 2.17 9.66 5.09
C GLU A 20 3.67 9.37 5.25
N ASN A 21 4.54 9.97 4.44
CA ASN A 21 5.96 9.62 4.37
C ASN A 21 6.93 10.77 4.75
N THR A 22 6.45 11.93 5.15
CA THR A 22 7.30 13.12 5.32
C THR A 22 7.66 13.43 6.77
N GLU A 23 6.95 12.88 7.74
CA GLU A 23 7.06 13.24 9.17
C GLU A 23 7.20 12.02 10.09
N ARG A 24 7.21 12.26 11.40
CA ARG A 24 7.07 11.32 12.52
C ARG A 24 8.38 10.71 13.01
N LEU A 25 8.32 9.43 13.45
CA LEU A 25 9.47 8.70 13.99
C LEU A 25 10.62 8.56 12.97
N TYR A 26 10.30 8.57 11.68
CA TYR A 26 11.30 8.54 10.60
C TYR A 26 12.13 9.81 10.49
N SER A 27 11.83 10.87 11.26
CA SER A 27 12.75 12.01 11.46
C SER A 27 13.98 11.64 12.30
N GLN A 28 13.97 10.45 12.93
CA GLN A 28 15.07 9.90 13.73
C GLN A 28 15.56 10.85 14.85
N ILE A 29 14.64 11.65 15.40
CA ILE A 29 14.97 12.52 16.52
C ILE A 29 14.86 11.71 17.80
N GLU A 30 15.99 11.18 18.25
CA GLU A 30 16.12 10.42 19.49
C GLU A 30 17.21 11.01 20.37
N TYR A 31 17.02 10.96 21.67
CA TYR A 31 18.01 11.42 22.64
C TYR A 31 17.89 10.71 23.98
N GLU A 32 19.00 10.63 24.69
CA GLU A 32 19.05 10.10 26.06
C GLU A 32 18.88 11.22 27.08
N GLN A 33 18.05 10.98 28.09
CA GLN A 33 17.86 11.88 29.23
C GLN A 33 17.56 11.07 30.50
N ASP A 34 18.29 11.26 31.56
CA ASP A 34 18.04 10.67 32.90
C ASP A 34 17.74 9.14 32.84
N ASN A 35 18.63 8.37 32.24
CA ASN A 35 18.48 6.92 32.01
C ASN A 35 17.25 6.52 31.18
N LYS A 36 16.72 7.42 30.36
CA LYS A 36 15.62 7.18 29.44
C LYS A 36 16.08 7.50 28.02
N VAL A 37 15.62 6.70 27.07
CA VAL A 37 15.70 7.01 25.64
C VAL A 37 14.35 7.54 25.20
N ILE A 38 14.36 8.70 24.55
CA ILE A 38 13.15 9.41 24.09
C ILE A 38 13.23 9.52 22.58
N ALA A 39 12.15 9.05 21.89
CA ALA A 39 11.93 9.27 20.47
C ALA A 39 10.84 10.33 20.28
N GLN A 40 11.09 11.34 19.46
CA GLN A 40 10.11 12.36 19.15
C GLN A 40 9.22 11.93 17.98
N ARG A 41 7.92 11.99 18.20
CA ARG A 41 6.93 11.80 17.17
C ARG A 41 6.30 13.14 16.78
N VAL A 42 6.64 13.63 15.59
CA VAL A 42 6.11 14.89 15.06
C VAL A 42 4.94 14.63 14.14
N ILE A 43 3.83 15.36 14.29
CA ILE A 43 2.65 15.34 13.42
C ILE A 43 2.19 16.76 13.22
N THR A 44 2.11 17.20 11.96
CA THR A 44 1.59 18.52 11.62
C THR A 44 0.22 18.43 10.98
N ARG A 45 -0.61 19.45 11.17
CA ARG A 45 -1.90 19.57 10.48
C ARG A 45 -1.71 19.60 8.96
N ARG A 46 -0.69 20.32 8.48
CA ARG A 46 -0.38 20.46 7.06
C ARG A 46 -0.16 19.11 6.38
N ALA A 47 0.73 18.27 6.93
CA ALA A 47 1.01 16.96 6.34
C ALA A 47 -0.21 16.02 6.47
N SER A 48 -0.92 16.08 7.61
CA SER A 48 -2.13 15.29 7.84
C SER A 48 -3.26 15.65 6.87
N GLU A 49 -3.50 16.94 6.62
CA GLU A 49 -4.50 17.41 5.65
C GLU A 49 -4.08 17.03 4.22
N LYS A 50 -2.78 17.16 3.87
CA LYS A 50 -2.26 16.80 2.56
C LYS A 50 -2.49 15.32 2.26
N ILE A 51 -2.10 14.42 3.16
CA ILE A 51 -2.24 12.98 2.92
C ILE A 51 -3.71 12.54 2.94
N ALA A 52 -4.56 13.14 3.78
CA ALA A 52 -5.99 12.91 3.76
C ALA A 52 -6.59 13.28 2.40
N LYS A 53 -6.26 14.45 1.87
CA LYS A 53 -6.69 14.89 0.53
C LYS A 53 -6.29 13.87 -0.55
N VAL A 54 -5.02 13.43 -0.56
CA VAL A 54 -4.55 12.40 -1.49
C VAL A 54 -5.37 11.13 -1.39
N ALA A 55 -5.73 10.68 -0.17
CA ALA A 55 -6.53 9.49 0.02
C ALA A 55 -7.93 9.60 -0.61
N PHE A 56 -8.60 10.74 -0.45
CA PHE A 56 -9.90 10.99 -1.09
C PHE A 56 -9.78 11.08 -2.61
N GLU A 57 -8.75 11.74 -3.14
CA GLU A 57 -8.50 11.82 -4.58
C GLU A 57 -8.21 10.44 -5.19
N GLN A 58 -7.44 9.60 -4.50
CA GLN A 58 -7.22 8.21 -4.91
C GLN A 58 -8.49 7.36 -4.82
N CYS A 59 -9.34 7.59 -3.83
CA CYS A 59 -10.63 6.93 -3.72
C CYS A 59 -11.50 7.20 -4.96
N ILE A 60 -11.58 8.46 -5.40
CA ILE A 60 -12.28 8.86 -6.63
C ILE A 60 -11.63 8.23 -7.86
N ALA A 61 -10.32 8.38 -8.02
CA ALA A 61 -9.57 7.89 -9.19
C ALA A 61 -9.70 6.37 -9.38
N LYS A 62 -9.77 5.61 -8.28
CA LYS A 62 -9.93 4.15 -8.28
C LYS A 62 -11.40 3.71 -8.20
N GLN A 63 -12.35 4.63 -8.31
CA GLN A 63 -13.80 4.35 -8.23
C GLN A 63 -14.21 3.59 -6.96
N LYS A 64 -13.52 3.85 -5.86
CA LYS A 64 -13.81 3.35 -4.53
C LYS A 64 -14.82 4.25 -3.82
N GLN A 65 -15.41 3.79 -2.73
CA GLN A 65 -16.52 4.49 -2.08
C GLN A 65 -16.19 4.95 -0.65
N LYS A 66 -15.13 4.41 -0.05
CA LYS A 66 -14.82 4.64 1.35
C LYS A 66 -13.35 4.96 1.60
N VAL A 67 -13.10 5.93 2.49
CA VAL A 67 -11.78 6.22 3.05
C VAL A 67 -11.81 6.00 4.57
N THR A 68 -10.93 5.12 5.04
CA THR A 68 -10.77 4.79 6.46
C THR A 68 -9.50 5.42 7.01
N CYS A 69 -9.64 6.29 8.00
CA CYS A 69 -8.52 6.88 8.74
C CYS A 69 -8.02 5.92 9.82
N VAL A 70 -6.77 5.53 9.77
CA VAL A 70 -6.17 4.63 10.76
C VAL A 70 -5.17 5.35 11.65
N HIS A 71 -5.40 5.28 12.97
CA HIS A 71 -4.67 6.04 13.98
C HIS A 71 -4.65 5.31 15.35
N LYS A 72 -4.05 5.92 16.38
CA LYS A 72 -4.05 5.43 17.77
C LYS A 72 -4.41 6.55 18.77
N SER A 73 -5.40 7.36 18.47
CA SER A 73 -5.74 8.55 19.26
C SER A 73 -6.28 8.26 20.67
N ASN A 74 -6.65 7.01 20.98
CA ASN A 74 -6.99 6.61 22.34
C ASN A 74 -5.76 6.60 23.28
N VAL A 75 -4.56 6.41 22.73
CA VAL A 75 -3.27 6.45 23.45
C VAL A 75 -2.53 7.75 23.13
N LEU A 76 -2.36 8.05 21.86
CA LEU A 76 -1.64 9.22 21.35
C LEU A 76 -2.61 10.38 21.11
N LYS A 77 -3.23 10.86 22.20
CA LYS A 77 -4.38 11.79 22.14
C LYS A 77 -4.09 13.09 21.40
N LYS A 78 -2.86 13.64 21.54
CA LYS A 78 -2.50 14.90 20.86
C LYS A 78 -2.06 14.68 19.43
N THR A 79 -1.07 13.84 19.20
CA THR A 79 -0.50 13.61 17.86
C THR A 79 -1.50 12.96 16.91
N ASP A 80 -2.06 11.81 17.27
CA ASP A 80 -3.05 11.14 16.43
C ASP A 80 -4.42 11.81 16.46
N GLY A 81 -4.72 12.59 17.52
CA GLY A 81 -5.86 13.49 17.54
C GLY A 81 -5.80 14.50 16.40
N VAL A 82 -4.64 15.16 16.21
CA VAL A 82 -4.43 16.10 15.09
C VAL A 82 -4.61 15.40 13.73
N PHE A 83 -4.10 14.18 13.58
CA PHE A 83 -4.26 13.42 12.34
C PHE A 83 -5.72 13.11 12.04
N LYS A 84 -6.46 12.59 13.03
CA LYS A 84 -7.89 12.30 12.93
C LYS A 84 -8.72 13.56 12.63
N GLU A 85 -8.50 14.64 13.38
CA GLU A 85 -9.20 15.93 13.15
C GLU A 85 -8.95 16.45 11.74
N SER A 86 -7.70 16.41 11.25
CA SER A 86 -7.33 16.85 9.92
C SER A 86 -8.01 15.99 8.84
N PHE A 87 -8.11 14.68 9.06
CA PHE A 87 -8.82 13.78 8.17
C PHE A 87 -10.29 14.18 8.03
N TYR A 88 -11.01 14.34 9.14
CA TYR A 88 -12.43 14.69 9.07
C TYR A 88 -12.68 16.08 8.49
N LYS A 89 -11.80 17.05 8.77
CA LYS A 89 -11.87 18.38 8.14
C LYS A 89 -11.77 18.30 6.61
N ILE A 90 -10.89 17.42 6.08
CA ILE A 90 -10.78 17.21 4.64
C ILE A 90 -11.99 16.44 4.10
N ALA A 91 -12.51 15.46 4.84
CA ALA A 91 -13.67 14.67 4.47
C ALA A 91 -14.91 15.52 4.17
N GLU A 92 -15.07 16.68 4.84
CA GLU A 92 -16.15 17.64 4.57
C GLU A 92 -16.22 18.09 3.10
N ASN A 93 -15.10 18.07 2.38
CA ASN A 93 -15.04 18.41 0.96
C ASN A 93 -15.44 17.27 0.03
N TYR A 94 -15.67 16.07 0.57
CA TYR A 94 -15.99 14.85 -0.19
C TYR A 94 -17.26 14.16 0.31
N PRO A 95 -18.41 14.83 0.32
CA PRO A 95 -19.66 14.35 0.96
C PRO A 95 -20.21 13.05 0.35
N ASN A 96 -19.77 12.68 -0.86
CA ASN A 96 -20.21 11.47 -1.54
C ASN A 96 -19.31 10.24 -1.22
N ILE A 97 -18.26 10.40 -0.40
CA ILE A 97 -17.36 9.32 0.00
C ILE A 97 -17.59 9.00 1.47
N GLU A 98 -17.85 7.74 1.77
CA GLU A 98 -17.96 7.29 3.16
C GLU A 98 -16.64 7.51 3.90
N SER A 99 -16.71 8.11 5.08
CA SER A 99 -15.54 8.41 5.91
C SER A 99 -15.71 7.79 7.29
N ASN A 100 -14.76 6.96 7.69
CA ASN A 100 -14.73 6.39 9.03
C ASN A 100 -13.30 6.33 9.59
N ASP A 101 -13.17 5.95 10.87
CA ASP A 101 -11.87 5.78 11.49
C ASP A 101 -11.81 4.50 12.34
N PHE A 102 -10.62 3.91 12.40
CA PHE A 102 -10.30 2.79 13.28
C PHE A 102 -8.97 2.98 13.99
N TYR A 103 -8.84 2.33 15.15
CA TYR A 103 -7.55 2.16 15.79
C TYR A 103 -6.70 1.16 15.01
N VAL A 104 -5.38 1.40 14.94
CA VAL A 104 -4.46 0.58 14.14
C VAL A 104 -4.46 -0.90 14.52
N ASP A 105 -4.55 -1.22 15.82
CA ASP A 105 -4.64 -2.59 16.31
C ASP A 105 -5.95 -3.29 15.90
N ALA A 106 -7.06 -2.58 15.94
CA ALA A 106 -8.33 -3.10 15.42
C ALA A 106 -8.27 -3.26 13.88
N THR A 107 -7.62 -2.33 13.18
CA THR A 107 -7.45 -2.40 11.73
C THR A 107 -6.64 -3.63 11.33
N ALA A 108 -5.51 -3.90 11.99
CA ALA A 108 -4.71 -5.11 11.75
C ALA A 108 -5.55 -6.38 11.89
N MET A 109 -6.36 -6.50 12.94
CA MET A 109 -7.27 -7.62 13.09
C MET A 109 -8.32 -7.67 11.95
N TYR A 110 -8.92 -6.53 11.59
CA TYR A 110 -9.95 -6.49 10.55
C TYR A 110 -9.40 -6.76 9.15
N LEU A 111 -8.17 -6.39 8.85
CA LEU A 111 -7.50 -6.73 7.59
C LEU A 111 -7.40 -8.26 7.41
N ILE A 112 -7.22 -9.00 8.50
CA ILE A 112 -7.20 -10.47 8.47
C ILE A 112 -8.62 -11.06 8.38
N THR A 113 -9.56 -10.52 9.18
CA THR A 113 -10.89 -11.15 9.36
C THR A 113 -11.93 -10.64 8.36
N GLN A 114 -11.81 -9.40 7.89
CA GLN A 114 -12.79 -8.71 7.06
C GLN A 114 -12.12 -7.74 6.06
N PRO A 115 -11.10 -8.16 5.29
CA PRO A 115 -10.33 -7.27 4.40
C PRO A 115 -11.20 -6.60 3.33
N GLN A 116 -12.31 -7.22 2.94
CA GLN A 116 -13.25 -6.68 1.95
C GLN A 116 -13.98 -5.41 2.42
N ASN A 117 -13.90 -5.07 3.70
CA ASN A 117 -14.53 -3.86 4.25
C ASN A 117 -13.69 -2.59 4.06
N PHE A 118 -12.50 -2.71 3.47
CA PHE A 118 -11.62 -1.58 3.24
C PHE A 118 -11.49 -1.28 1.75
N ASP A 119 -11.58 0.00 1.40
CA ASP A 119 -11.34 0.53 0.06
C ASP A 119 -10.02 1.30 0.02
N VAL A 120 -9.97 2.45 0.69
CA VAL A 120 -8.76 3.25 0.85
C VAL A 120 -8.50 3.45 2.34
N ILE A 121 -7.30 3.12 2.76
CA ILE A 121 -6.82 3.35 4.13
C ILE A 121 -5.84 4.51 4.08
N VAL A 122 -6.07 5.54 4.90
CA VAL A 122 -5.09 6.60 5.12
C VAL A 122 -4.53 6.51 6.52
N THR A 123 -3.22 6.55 6.64
CA THR A 123 -2.57 6.36 7.92
C THR A 123 -1.20 7.02 7.99
N SER A 124 -0.68 6.97 9.17
CA SER A 124 0.62 7.50 9.53
C SER A 124 1.78 6.66 9.01
N ASN A 125 2.97 7.27 8.92
CA ASN A 125 4.17 6.65 8.39
C ASN A 125 4.44 5.25 8.98
N LEU A 126 4.67 5.14 10.29
CA LEU A 126 4.97 3.86 10.93
C LEU A 126 3.81 2.85 10.84
N PHE A 127 2.58 3.31 11.03
CA PHE A 127 1.42 2.41 10.91
C PHE A 127 1.21 1.98 9.46
N GLY A 128 1.45 2.87 8.50
CA GLY A 128 1.38 2.55 7.08
C GLY A 128 2.43 1.53 6.65
N ASP A 129 3.64 1.63 7.20
CA ASP A 129 4.71 0.65 6.98
C ASP A 129 4.27 -0.76 7.40
N ILE A 130 3.82 -0.90 8.64
CA ILE A 130 3.38 -2.19 9.20
C ILE A 130 2.17 -2.75 8.42
N LEU A 131 1.15 -1.91 8.20
CA LEU A 131 -0.09 -2.35 7.54
C LEU A 131 0.11 -2.64 6.04
N SER A 132 1.08 -2.00 5.37
CA SER A 132 1.36 -2.32 3.96
C SER A 132 2.00 -3.69 3.80
N ASP A 133 2.90 -4.07 4.69
CA ASP A 133 3.51 -5.40 4.69
C ASP A 133 2.50 -6.48 5.06
N GLU A 134 1.65 -6.22 6.07
CA GLU A 134 0.51 -7.08 6.37
C GLU A 134 -0.40 -7.24 5.15
N GLY A 135 -0.80 -6.13 4.52
CA GLY A 135 -1.65 -6.14 3.33
C GLY A 135 -1.04 -6.91 2.15
N ALA A 136 0.28 -6.82 1.95
CA ALA A 136 0.98 -7.62 0.95
C ALA A 136 0.93 -9.11 1.29
N GLY A 137 1.14 -9.47 2.56
CA GLY A 137 1.03 -10.85 3.05
C GLY A 137 -0.35 -11.46 2.81
N LEU A 138 -1.42 -10.67 2.97
CA LEU A 138 -2.81 -11.12 2.77
C LEU A 138 -3.10 -11.53 1.32
N VAL A 139 -2.41 -10.97 0.33
CA VAL A 139 -2.69 -11.16 -1.10
C VAL A 139 -1.70 -12.09 -1.82
N GLY A 140 -0.80 -12.71 -1.08
CA GLY A 140 0.16 -13.67 -1.64
C GLY A 140 1.62 -13.28 -1.51
N GLY A 141 1.92 -12.14 -0.88
CA GLY A 141 3.27 -11.70 -0.55
C GLY A 141 3.71 -10.41 -1.24
N LEU A 142 4.88 -9.92 -0.82
CA LEU A 142 5.46 -8.66 -1.30
C LEU A 142 5.76 -8.65 -2.81
N GLY A 143 5.93 -9.83 -3.43
CA GLY A 143 6.14 -9.97 -4.88
C GLY A 143 4.95 -9.52 -5.75
N LEU A 144 3.79 -9.21 -5.16
CA LEU A 144 2.59 -8.72 -5.85
C LEU A 144 2.19 -7.29 -5.43
N ALA A 145 2.96 -6.62 -4.59
CA ALA A 145 2.63 -5.32 -4.03
C ALA A 145 3.41 -4.20 -4.72
N PRO A 146 2.76 -3.36 -5.55
CA PRO A 146 3.37 -2.15 -6.12
C PRO A 146 3.39 -1.02 -5.10
N SER A 147 4.32 -0.08 -5.26
CA SER A 147 4.44 1.11 -4.44
C SER A 147 4.84 2.35 -5.25
N GLY A 148 4.45 3.52 -4.75
CA GLY A 148 4.85 4.80 -5.30
C GLY A 148 4.87 5.89 -4.23
N ASN A 149 5.96 6.63 -4.15
CA ASN A 149 6.12 7.82 -3.32
C ASN A 149 5.87 9.05 -4.19
N ILE A 150 4.72 9.70 -4.00
CA ILE A 150 4.24 10.76 -4.89
C ILE A 150 4.31 12.12 -4.17
N GLY A 151 5.14 13.00 -4.70
CA GLY A 151 5.24 14.39 -4.28
C GLY A 151 4.30 15.31 -5.07
N ASP A 152 4.55 16.62 -4.99
CA ASP A 152 3.72 17.61 -5.70
C ASP A 152 4.04 17.61 -7.21
N ASP A 153 5.33 17.48 -7.57
CA ASP A 153 5.80 17.58 -8.96
C ASP A 153 6.51 16.31 -9.46
N ASN A 154 6.85 15.39 -8.56
CA ASN A 154 7.65 14.21 -8.87
C ASN A 154 7.07 12.96 -8.24
N GLY A 155 7.37 11.80 -8.82
CA GLY A 155 7.05 10.48 -8.28
C GLY A 155 8.26 9.56 -8.30
N LEU A 156 8.45 8.78 -7.24
CA LEU A 156 9.38 7.66 -7.17
C LEU A 156 8.56 6.37 -7.10
N PHE A 157 8.83 5.46 -8.03
CA PHE A 157 8.09 4.20 -8.14
C PHE A 157 9.03 3.05 -7.90
N GLU A 158 8.74 2.25 -6.89
CA GLU A 158 9.55 1.13 -6.44
C GLU A 158 8.66 -0.01 -5.92
N PRO A 159 9.11 -1.27 -5.98
CA PRO A 159 8.38 -2.36 -5.33
C PRO A 159 8.43 -2.20 -3.81
N VAL A 160 7.44 -2.75 -3.11
CA VAL A 160 7.41 -2.72 -1.63
C VAL A 160 8.55 -3.55 -1.02
N HIS A 161 8.92 -4.65 -1.69
CA HIS A 161 9.95 -5.57 -1.17
C HIS A 161 11.36 -4.99 -1.18
N GLY A 162 12.20 -5.46 -0.28
CA GLY A 162 13.63 -5.16 -0.23
C GLY A 162 14.47 -5.95 -1.26
N SER A 163 15.78 -6.00 -1.06
CA SER A 163 16.77 -6.57 -2.00
C SER A 163 16.82 -8.08 -2.05
N ALA A 164 16.25 -8.80 -1.08
CA ALA A 164 16.24 -10.26 -0.98
C ALA A 164 17.60 -10.92 -1.28
N PRO A 165 18.66 -10.63 -0.50
CA PRO A 165 20.02 -11.07 -0.79
C PRO A 165 20.15 -12.59 -0.88
N ASP A 166 19.30 -13.33 -0.19
CA ASP A 166 19.32 -14.80 -0.13
C ASP A 166 19.00 -15.45 -1.49
N ILE A 167 18.27 -14.75 -2.36
CA ILE A 167 17.90 -15.26 -3.69
C ILE A 167 18.53 -14.47 -4.83
N ALA A 168 19.42 -13.53 -4.53
CA ALA A 168 20.12 -12.74 -5.53
C ALA A 168 20.90 -13.66 -6.50
N GLY A 169 20.78 -13.40 -7.80
CA GLY A 169 21.44 -14.20 -8.86
C GLY A 169 20.82 -15.56 -9.16
N LYS A 170 19.80 -16.01 -8.38
CA LYS A 170 19.17 -17.33 -8.62
C LYS A 170 18.09 -17.31 -9.72
N GLY A 171 17.69 -16.15 -10.19
CA GLY A 171 16.65 -15.99 -11.24
C GLY A 171 15.26 -16.46 -10.84
N ILE A 172 14.93 -16.46 -9.55
CA ILE A 172 13.65 -16.97 -9.01
C ILE A 172 12.77 -15.89 -8.37
N ALA A 173 13.24 -14.65 -8.32
CA ALA A 173 12.45 -13.54 -7.76
C ALA A 173 11.20 -13.27 -8.62
N ASN A 174 10.08 -12.99 -7.95
CA ASN A 174 8.82 -12.63 -8.61
C ASN A 174 8.93 -11.22 -9.21
N PRO A 175 8.73 -11.03 -10.53
CA PRO A 175 8.83 -9.74 -11.17
C PRO A 175 7.55 -8.90 -11.09
N CYS A 176 6.43 -9.49 -10.63
CA CYS A 176 5.11 -8.86 -10.72
C CYS A 176 5.02 -7.54 -9.94
N SER A 177 5.65 -7.44 -8.77
CA SER A 177 5.65 -6.19 -7.99
C SER A 177 6.25 -5.03 -8.80
N MET A 178 7.40 -5.22 -9.45
CA MET A 178 8.02 -4.21 -10.31
C MET A 178 7.16 -3.91 -11.54
N ILE A 179 6.60 -4.92 -12.20
CA ILE A 179 5.73 -4.74 -13.37
C ILE A 179 4.46 -3.96 -13.00
N LEU A 180 3.84 -4.26 -11.86
CA LEU A 180 2.69 -3.52 -11.36
C LEU A 180 3.07 -2.10 -10.90
N THR A 181 4.29 -1.90 -10.41
CA THR A 181 4.84 -0.58 -10.09
C THR A 181 5.01 0.28 -11.35
N ILE A 182 5.42 -0.33 -12.47
CA ILE A 182 5.45 0.36 -13.78
C ILE A 182 4.01 0.75 -14.20
N ALA A 183 3.03 -0.13 -14.03
CA ALA A 183 1.64 0.22 -14.29
C ALA A 183 1.14 1.39 -13.42
N MET A 184 1.53 1.44 -12.14
CA MET A 184 1.23 2.55 -11.25
C MET A 184 1.91 3.86 -11.70
N MET A 185 3.15 3.80 -12.19
CA MET A 185 3.85 4.95 -12.77
C MET A 185 3.12 5.46 -14.03
N LEU A 186 2.64 4.56 -14.88
CA LEU A 186 1.87 4.93 -16.06
C LEU A 186 0.52 5.57 -15.70
N ASP A 187 -0.16 5.08 -14.65
CA ASP A 187 -1.35 5.75 -14.11
C ASP A 187 -1.04 7.19 -13.66
N TYR A 188 0.08 7.41 -12.99
CA TYR A 188 0.53 8.73 -12.58
C TYR A 188 0.81 9.65 -13.78
N LEU A 189 1.39 9.10 -14.85
CA LEU A 189 1.65 9.79 -16.12
C LEU A 189 0.39 9.94 -16.99
N LYS A 190 -0.77 9.45 -16.53
CA LYS A 190 -2.07 9.45 -17.23
C LYS A 190 -2.12 8.55 -18.48
N GLU A 191 -1.20 7.61 -18.60
CA GLU A 191 -1.14 6.59 -19.65
C GLU A 191 -2.02 5.38 -19.27
N TYR A 192 -3.31 5.62 -19.00
CA TYR A 192 -4.25 4.66 -18.41
C TYR A 192 -4.47 3.43 -19.28
N GLU A 193 -4.45 3.56 -20.62
CA GLU A 193 -4.66 2.42 -21.51
C GLU A 193 -3.56 1.39 -21.37
N ILE A 194 -2.30 1.83 -21.34
CA ILE A 194 -1.13 0.94 -21.20
C ILE A 194 -1.08 0.36 -19.79
N SER A 195 -1.32 1.18 -18.77
CA SER A 195 -1.42 0.73 -17.38
C SER A 195 -2.45 -0.40 -17.23
N ASN A 196 -3.64 -0.23 -17.80
CA ASN A 196 -4.69 -1.25 -17.73
C ASN A 196 -4.30 -2.54 -18.47
N LYS A 197 -3.63 -2.48 -19.62
CA LYS A 197 -3.13 -3.66 -20.32
C LYS A 197 -2.13 -4.44 -19.46
N ILE A 198 -1.16 -3.75 -18.85
CA ILE A 198 -0.18 -4.39 -17.96
C ILE A 198 -0.86 -5.05 -16.75
N ASN A 199 -1.76 -4.32 -16.07
CA ASN A 199 -2.51 -4.87 -14.94
C ASN A 199 -3.30 -6.13 -15.32
N LYS A 200 -3.93 -6.12 -16.51
CA LYS A 200 -4.72 -7.25 -17.00
C LYS A 200 -3.83 -8.44 -17.39
N ALA A 201 -2.70 -8.20 -18.04
CA ALA A 201 -1.73 -9.22 -18.38
C ALA A 201 -1.20 -9.94 -17.13
N VAL A 202 -0.80 -9.19 -16.10
CA VAL A 202 -0.39 -9.79 -14.81
C VAL A 202 -1.54 -10.62 -14.21
N GLU A 203 -2.76 -10.09 -14.19
CA GLU A 203 -3.93 -10.80 -13.66
C GLU A 203 -4.19 -12.11 -14.41
N ASN A 204 -4.15 -12.09 -15.74
CA ASN A 204 -4.40 -13.25 -16.58
C ASN A 204 -3.35 -14.34 -16.35
N VAL A 205 -2.07 -13.99 -16.42
CA VAL A 205 -0.94 -14.93 -16.25
C VAL A 205 -0.94 -15.55 -14.85
N VAL A 206 -1.06 -14.71 -13.82
CA VAL A 206 -1.06 -15.16 -12.42
C VAL A 206 -2.28 -16.05 -12.14
N SER A 207 -3.46 -15.66 -12.62
CA SER A 207 -4.69 -16.43 -12.42
C SER A 207 -4.72 -17.73 -13.21
N ALA A 208 -4.03 -17.81 -14.36
CA ALA A 208 -3.88 -19.06 -15.13
C ALA A 208 -3.04 -20.10 -14.38
N GLY A 209 -2.14 -19.67 -13.49
CA GLY A 209 -1.37 -20.56 -12.61
C GLY A 209 -0.32 -21.44 -13.30
N LYS A 210 -0.03 -21.20 -14.60
CA LYS A 210 0.85 -22.06 -15.40
C LYS A 210 2.32 -21.67 -15.25
N THR A 211 2.61 -20.37 -15.15
CA THR A 211 3.95 -19.81 -15.09
C THR A 211 4.07 -18.95 -13.83
N LEU A 212 4.36 -19.59 -12.71
CA LEU A 212 4.47 -18.95 -11.40
C LEU A 212 5.85 -19.16 -10.80
N THR A 213 6.36 -18.15 -10.12
CA THR A 213 7.60 -18.23 -9.34
C THR A 213 7.41 -19.00 -8.03
N PRO A 214 8.49 -19.45 -7.36
CA PRO A 214 8.39 -20.27 -6.14
C PRO A 214 7.59 -19.64 -5.00
N ASP A 215 7.65 -18.33 -4.83
CA ASP A 215 6.86 -17.59 -3.82
C ASP A 215 5.34 -17.69 -4.05
N LEU A 216 4.92 -17.87 -5.30
CA LEU A 216 3.53 -18.13 -5.69
C LEU A 216 3.18 -19.61 -5.78
N GLY A 217 4.09 -20.50 -5.37
CA GLY A 217 3.89 -21.95 -5.38
C GLY A 217 4.22 -22.63 -6.70
N GLY A 218 4.85 -21.95 -7.65
CA GLY A 218 5.33 -22.50 -8.92
C GLY A 218 6.82 -22.85 -8.91
N ASN A 219 7.35 -23.11 -10.10
CA ASN A 219 8.76 -23.45 -10.31
C ASN A 219 9.39 -22.62 -11.45
N SER A 220 8.68 -21.64 -11.96
CA SER A 220 9.16 -20.80 -13.06
C SER A 220 10.20 -19.80 -12.59
N THR A 221 11.07 -19.43 -13.49
CA THR A 221 12.06 -18.37 -13.28
C THR A 221 11.44 -16.98 -13.42
N THR A 222 12.14 -15.97 -12.92
CA THR A 222 11.83 -14.56 -13.12
C THR A 222 11.63 -14.25 -14.61
N SER A 223 12.52 -14.75 -15.48
CA SER A 223 12.48 -14.49 -16.93
C SER A 223 11.29 -15.15 -17.62
N GLU A 224 10.94 -16.38 -17.23
CA GLU A 224 9.79 -17.10 -17.81
C GLU A 224 8.47 -16.40 -17.45
N LEU A 225 8.29 -16.01 -16.18
CA LEU A 225 7.10 -15.27 -15.77
C LEU A 225 7.02 -13.90 -16.45
N THR A 226 8.13 -13.16 -16.52
CA THR A 226 8.20 -11.88 -17.23
C THR A 226 7.80 -12.04 -18.70
N LYS A 227 8.35 -13.06 -19.39
CA LYS A 227 8.01 -13.34 -20.78
C LYS A 227 6.54 -13.66 -20.96
N SER A 228 5.96 -14.50 -20.11
CA SER A 228 4.54 -14.82 -20.17
C SER A 228 3.65 -13.59 -20.01
N ILE A 229 4.06 -12.62 -19.16
CA ILE A 229 3.31 -11.36 -19.00
C ILE A 229 3.45 -10.47 -20.24
N ILE A 230 4.66 -10.40 -20.84
CA ILE A 230 4.89 -9.63 -22.09
C ILE A 230 4.08 -10.21 -23.25
N ASP A 231 4.02 -11.52 -23.37
CA ASP A 231 3.28 -12.21 -24.44
C ASP A 231 1.74 -12.02 -24.30
N GLU A 232 1.26 -11.55 -23.14
CA GLU A 232 -0.15 -11.29 -22.85
C GLU A 232 -0.56 -9.80 -23.04
N ILE A 233 0.41 -8.86 -23.19
CA ILE A 233 0.16 -7.42 -23.42
C ILE A 233 -0.17 -7.15 -24.90
#